data_263297157402887abf29d54c29520c00
#
_entry.id   263297157402887abf29d54c29520c00
#
_cell.length_a   1.000
_cell.length_b   1.000
_cell.length_c   1.000
_cell.angle_alpha   90.00
_cell.angle_beta   90.00
_cell.angle_gamma   90.00
#
_symmetry.space_group_name_H-M   'P 1'
#
loop_
_entity.id
_entity.type
_entity.pdbx_description
1 polymer ?
#
loop_
_entity_poly.entity_id
_entity_poly.type
_entity_poly.pdbx_seq_one_letter_code
_entity_poly.pdbx_strand_id
1 'polypeptide(L)'
;MGIADRFKNGITRRGFVLGGATAGAATLLAGCSSKTGTSDDSAGEPQVVKDDSKIVSITDEYEAVDIDLEPTASWTLPLGTLLYYCDGDLSAAMMAPASAQHANTLGVLSLSDGSLTTLVEDPVEGTGYAFYDVRATDSVFAWIEMDYANSAWKLYAQGLSGASLTGNAVELDRGGKDYDPPLFTAYGSSVIWYKMPASGGSKTSSDSFCYRQSVDESKPETIWKSTGRFASAPRVSDGILTISPRVRNDEGVYYGMTAIDLTDDNNKRAQLVLPASVSPFEAVYMGDTFVFSIEATYNGVGSLGNMGTYIGNEGGPYLFLSREPLACAAGRKNKYLVKVQASHFLINTSAKTYGSLLSPDRALEYGDYPATAGQSDTFLTYATVRNSQGVPETVTARLFSL
;
A
#
# COMPACT_ATOMS: atom_id res chain seq x y z
N MET A 1 -33.23 -2.84 -18.74
CA MET A 1 -32.46 -2.73 -17.49
C MET A 1 -31.01 -2.70 -17.88
N GLY A 2 -30.44 -1.52 -17.93
CA GLY A 2 -29.23 -1.25 -18.72
C GLY A 2 -27.94 -1.52 -17.95
N ILE A 3 -26.92 -1.79 -18.70
CA ILE A 3 -25.53 -2.04 -18.34
C ILE A 3 -24.87 -0.85 -17.55
N ALA A 4 -25.57 0.29 -17.48
CA ALA A 4 -25.06 1.52 -16.84
C ALA A 4 -25.04 1.51 -15.30
N ASP A 5 -25.69 0.55 -14.61
CA ASP A 5 -25.74 0.52 -13.15
C ASP A 5 -24.63 -0.29 -12.48
N ARG A 6 -23.77 -0.96 -13.27
CA ARG A 6 -22.65 -1.75 -12.72
C ARG A 6 -21.37 -0.96 -12.49
N PHE A 7 -21.28 0.25 -13.02
CA PHE A 7 -20.08 1.10 -12.84
C PHE A 7 -20.19 2.12 -11.70
N LYS A 8 -21.31 2.18 -10.99
CA LYS A 8 -21.45 3.07 -9.82
C LYS A 8 -20.79 2.56 -8.53
N ASN A 9 -20.47 1.28 -8.49
CA ASN A 9 -19.66 0.73 -7.41
C ASN A 9 -18.28 0.44 -7.99
N GLY A 10 -17.42 1.45 -8.04
CA GLY A 10 -16.00 1.22 -8.19
C GLY A 10 -15.60 0.17 -7.15
N ILE A 11 -15.04 -0.96 -7.61
CA ILE A 11 -14.45 -1.97 -6.74
C ILE A 11 -13.23 -1.28 -6.13
N THR A 12 -13.47 -0.51 -5.08
CA THR A 12 -12.40 -0.12 -4.17
C THR A 12 -11.91 -1.40 -3.51
N ARG A 13 -10.62 -1.54 -3.28
CA ARG A 13 -9.98 -2.63 -2.52
C ARG A 13 -10.72 -2.99 -1.21
N ARG A 14 -11.64 -2.14 -0.75
CA ARG A 14 -12.53 -2.29 0.41
C ARG A 14 -13.50 -3.47 0.36
N GLY A 15 -13.91 -3.94 -0.81
CA GLY A 15 -14.88 -5.04 -0.95
C GLY A 15 -14.33 -6.42 -0.62
N PHE A 16 -12.99 -6.60 -0.51
CA PHE A 16 -12.37 -7.90 -0.33
C PHE A 16 -12.04 -8.28 1.12
N VAL A 17 -12.13 -7.34 2.07
CA VAL A 17 -11.68 -7.55 3.46
C VAL A 17 -12.82 -7.81 4.47
N LEU A 18 -14.07 -7.55 4.11
CA LEU A 18 -15.22 -7.71 5.01
C LEU A 18 -15.94 -9.06 4.81
N GLY A 19 -15.43 -10.10 5.43
CA GLY A 19 -16.15 -11.39 5.49
C GLY A 19 -15.45 -12.43 6.33
N GLY A 20 -15.89 -12.63 7.57
CA GLY A 20 -15.74 -13.90 8.25
C GLY A 20 -15.00 -13.95 9.57
N ALA A 21 -15.63 -13.52 10.64
CA ALA A 21 -15.33 -14.03 11.96
C ALA A 21 -16.31 -15.18 12.29
N THR A 22 -15.82 -16.44 12.21
CA THR A 22 -16.47 -17.56 12.90
C THR A 22 -15.40 -18.42 13.57
N ALA A 23 -15.62 -18.66 14.85
CA ALA A 23 -14.81 -19.46 15.74
C ALA A 23 -14.77 -20.94 15.35
N GLY A 24 -13.59 -21.59 15.55
CA GLY A 24 -13.48 -23.04 15.42
C GLY A 24 -12.13 -23.60 15.82
N ALA A 25 -12.11 -24.15 17.03
CA ALA A 25 -11.34 -25.28 17.59
C ALA A 25 -9.85 -25.51 17.20
N ALA A 26 -9.04 -25.56 18.25
CA ALA A 26 -7.65 -25.96 18.33
C ALA A 26 -7.43 -27.47 18.02
N THR A 27 -6.39 -27.79 17.26
CA THR A 27 -5.68 -29.06 17.35
C THR A 27 -4.17 -28.82 17.26
N LEU A 28 -3.48 -29.30 18.30
CA LEU A 28 -2.03 -29.35 18.44
C LEU A 28 -1.44 -30.40 17.48
N LEU A 29 -0.43 -30.04 16.72
CA LEU A 29 0.55 -31.00 16.20
C LEU A 29 1.94 -30.36 16.23
N ALA A 30 2.78 -30.93 17.08
CA ALA A 30 4.22 -30.72 17.10
C ALA A 30 4.85 -31.41 15.89
N GLY A 31 5.79 -30.75 15.20
CA GLY A 31 6.52 -31.36 14.10
C GLY A 31 7.66 -30.51 13.57
N CYS A 32 8.86 -30.87 14.01
CA CYS A 32 10.18 -30.75 13.38
C CYS A 32 10.60 -29.49 12.60
N SER A 33 11.59 -28.85 13.17
CA SER A 33 12.40 -27.76 12.61
C SER A 33 13.22 -28.20 11.40
N SER A 34 13.14 -27.46 10.32
CA SER A 34 14.26 -27.30 9.39
C SER A 34 14.61 -25.79 9.34
N LYS A 35 15.85 -25.50 9.68
CA LYS A 35 16.43 -24.15 9.69
C LYS A 35 16.47 -23.57 8.26
N THR A 36 15.65 -22.58 7.99
CA THR A 36 15.86 -21.59 6.92
C THR A 36 15.01 -20.35 7.27
N GLY A 37 15.67 -19.22 7.44
CA GLY A 37 15.03 -17.93 7.73
C GLY A 37 14.90 -17.70 9.24
N THR A 38 15.72 -16.82 9.77
CA THR A 38 15.82 -16.46 11.19
C THR A 38 14.53 -15.84 11.72
N SER A 39 13.62 -16.67 12.22
CA SER A 39 12.84 -16.25 13.37
C SER A 39 13.81 -16.28 14.57
N ASP A 40 14.09 -15.13 15.14
CA ASP A 40 14.89 -15.02 16.36
C ASP A 40 14.12 -15.67 17.50
N ASP A 41 14.37 -16.97 17.73
CA ASP A 41 13.78 -17.77 18.82
C ASP A 41 14.25 -17.33 20.21
N SER A 42 15.08 -16.28 20.30
CA SER A 42 15.59 -15.69 21.55
C SER A 42 14.91 -14.38 21.94
N ALA A 43 14.11 -13.77 21.08
CA ALA A 43 13.30 -12.60 21.42
C ALA A 43 12.03 -13.08 22.13
N GLY A 44 11.83 -12.65 23.38
CA GLY A 44 10.61 -12.93 24.15
C GLY A 44 9.34 -12.57 23.35
N GLU A 45 8.18 -13.04 23.82
CA GLU A 45 6.89 -12.77 23.15
C GLU A 45 6.73 -11.29 22.80
N PRO A 46 6.27 -10.96 21.56
CA PRO A 46 6.08 -9.57 21.18
C PRO A 46 5.19 -8.81 22.16
N GLN A 47 5.65 -7.65 22.63
CA GLN A 47 4.92 -6.82 23.58
C GLN A 47 3.72 -6.17 22.89
N VAL A 48 2.53 -6.42 23.41
CA VAL A 48 1.29 -5.78 22.92
C VAL A 48 1.17 -4.39 23.54
N VAL A 49 0.91 -3.39 22.73
CA VAL A 49 0.67 -2.02 23.19
C VAL A 49 -0.66 -1.96 23.96
N LYS A 50 -0.62 -1.52 25.22
CA LYS A 50 -1.80 -1.48 26.11
C LYS A 50 -2.08 -0.11 26.72
N ASP A 51 -1.20 0.86 26.55
CA ASP A 51 -1.29 2.16 27.25
C ASP A 51 -1.97 3.21 26.39
N ASP A 52 -3.26 3.42 26.63
CA ASP A 52 -4.10 4.42 25.98
C ASP A 52 -3.79 5.85 26.43
N SER A 53 -3.18 6.03 27.62
CA SER A 53 -2.92 7.37 28.19
C SER A 53 -1.88 8.16 27.39
N LYS A 54 -1.18 7.50 26.48
CA LYS A 54 -0.14 8.08 25.61
C LYS A 54 -0.63 8.53 24.23
N ILE A 55 -1.93 8.57 24.00
CA ILE A 55 -2.50 9.14 22.77
C ILE A 55 -2.56 10.65 22.89
N VAL A 56 -2.05 11.34 21.87
CA VAL A 56 -2.07 12.81 21.72
C VAL A 56 -2.89 13.15 20.47
N SER A 57 -4.06 13.74 20.68
CA SER A 57 -4.93 14.18 19.57
C SER A 57 -4.31 15.38 18.86
N ILE A 58 -4.00 15.21 17.57
CA ILE A 58 -3.44 16.30 16.75
C ILE A 58 -4.43 17.47 16.66
N THR A 59 -5.72 17.16 16.48
CA THR A 59 -6.74 18.20 16.34
C THR A 59 -6.99 19.01 17.62
N ASP A 60 -6.62 18.49 18.78
CA ASP A 60 -6.86 19.13 20.07
C ASP A 60 -5.59 19.83 20.62
N GLU A 61 -4.40 19.29 20.27
CA GLU A 61 -3.13 19.71 20.87
C GLU A 61 -2.25 20.53 19.92
N TYR A 62 -2.51 20.47 18.60
CA TYR A 62 -1.74 21.20 17.59
C TYR A 62 -2.51 22.40 17.07
N GLU A 63 -1.79 23.44 16.68
CA GLU A 63 -2.35 24.63 16.06
C GLU A 63 -2.80 24.31 14.63
N ALA A 64 -4.06 24.62 14.33
CA ALA A 64 -4.57 24.56 12.97
C ALA A 64 -4.07 25.77 12.16
N VAL A 65 -3.44 25.51 11.01
CA VAL A 65 -2.87 26.55 10.14
C VAL A 65 -3.36 26.37 8.71
N ASP A 66 -3.38 27.46 7.97
CA ASP A 66 -3.59 27.39 6.53
C ASP A 66 -2.34 26.78 5.86
N ILE A 67 -2.56 25.84 4.95
CA ILE A 67 -1.49 25.22 4.15
C ILE A 67 -1.37 25.97 2.84
N ASP A 68 -0.33 26.79 2.75
CA ASP A 68 0.08 27.48 1.53
C ASP A 68 1.16 26.63 0.83
N LEU A 69 0.71 25.60 0.11
CA LEU A 69 1.58 24.69 -0.60
C LEU A 69 1.09 24.54 -2.05
N GLU A 70 1.81 25.20 -2.95
CA GLU A 70 1.55 25.12 -4.39
C GLU A 70 2.30 23.96 -5.04
N PRO A 71 1.73 23.33 -6.06
CA PRO A 71 2.44 22.30 -6.80
C PRO A 71 3.65 22.87 -7.53
N THR A 72 4.78 22.21 -7.42
CA THR A 72 6.01 22.53 -8.16
C THR A 72 5.91 22.19 -9.65
N ALA A 73 5.06 21.22 -9.99
CA ALA A 73 4.70 20.87 -11.35
C ALA A 73 3.27 20.34 -11.42
N SER A 74 2.64 20.54 -12.58
CA SER A 74 1.28 20.04 -12.86
C SER A 74 1.18 19.61 -14.32
N TRP A 75 0.62 18.42 -14.56
CA TRP A 75 0.49 17.82 -15.87
C TRP A 75 -0.93 17.36 -16.14
N THR A 76 -1.36 17.55 -17.38
CA THR A 76 -2.65 17.02 -17.86
C THR A 76 -2.43 15.68 -18.56
N LEU A 77 -3.10 14.65 -18.08
CA LEU A 77 -3.02 13.29 -18.55
C LEU A 77 -4.32 12.85 -19.19
N PRO A 78 -4.31 11.81 -20.04
CA PRO A 78 -5.54 11.24 -20.61
C PRO A 78 -6.52 10.78 -19.52
N LEU A 79 -7.82 10.91 -19.83
CA LEU A 79 -8.88 10.43 -18.95
C LEU A 79 -8.71 8.93 -18.65
N GLY A 80 -8.88 8.55 -17.38
CA GLY A 80 -8.75 7.17 -16.93
C GLY A 80 -7.32 6.74 -16.61
N THR A 81 -6.36 7.69 -16.62
CA THR A 81 -5.02 7.44 -16.09
C THR A 81 -5.07 7.30 -14.58
N LEU A 82 -4.53 6.19 -14.06
CA LEU A 82 -4.30 5.94 -12.65
C LEU A 82 -2.79 5.92 -12.40
N LEU A 83 -2.34 6.61 -11.35
CA LEU A 83 -0.94 6.64 -10.94
C LEU A 83 -0.76 5.81 -9.67
N TYR A 84 0.38 5.16 -9.55
CA TYR A 84 0.69 4.25 -8.47
C TYR A 84 1.92 4.71 -7.70
N TYR A 85 2.11 4.17 -6.50
CA TYR A 85 3.26 4.49 -5.66
C TYR A 85 4.56 4.38 -6.43
N CYS A 86 5.41 5.40 -6.30
CA CYS A 86 6.72 5.46 -6.94
C CYS A 86 7.83 5.52 -5.90
N ASP A 87 8.98 4.96 -6.32
CA ASP A 87 10.28 5.15 -5.67
C ASP A 87 11.24 5.63 -6.76
N GLY A 88 11.66 6.90 -6.70
CA GLY A 88 12.47 7.57 -7.71
C GLY A 88 11.70 8.55 -8.59
N ASP A 89 12.17 8.74 -9.83
CA ASP A 89 11.68 9.76 -10.76
C ASP A 89 10.54 9.27 -11.68
N LEU A 90 10.12 8.02 -11.56
CA LEU A 90 9.09 7.41 -12.39
C LEU A 90 7.93 6.91 -11.54
N SER A 91 6.71 7.36 -11.82
CA SER A 91 5.48 6.81 -11.24
C SER A 91 4.85 5.82 -12.20
N ALA A 92 4.56 4.59 -11.75
CA ALA A 92 3.82 3.64 -12.56
C ALA A 92 2.42 4.16 -12.89
N ALA A 93 1.95 3.87 -14.10
CA ALA A 93 0.67 4.30 -14.60
C ALA A 93 -0.11 3.15 -15.25
N MET A 94 -1.43 3.14 -15.03
CA MET A 94 -2.36 2.32 -15.80
C MET A 94 -3.28 3.28 -16.56
N MET A 95 -3.35 3.14 -17.87
CA MET A 95 -4.12 4.01 -18.75
C MET A 95 -5.31 3.27 -19.31
N ALA A 96 -6.49 3.88 -19.19
CA ALA A 96 -7.69 3.37 -19.85
C ALA A 96 -7.60 3.52 -21.37
N PRO A 97 -8.07 2.53 -22.15
CA PRO A 97 -8.08 2.64 -23.60
C PRO A 97 -9.12 3.66 -24.08
N ALA A 98 -8.91 4.20 -25.26
CA ALA A 98 -9.88 5.10 -25.91
C ALA A 98 -11.22 4.41 -26.26
N SER A 99 -11.26 3.08 -26.25
CA SER A 99 -12.42 2.26 -26.58
C SER A 99 -12.50 1.05 -25.64
N ALA A 100 -13.71 0.72 -25.22
CA ALA A 100 -13.99 -0.46 -24.38
C ALA A 100 -13.67 -1.82 -25.05
N GLN A 101 -13.25 -1.80 -26.30
CA GLN A 101 -12.82 -3.01 -27.02
C GLN A 101 -11.36 -3.38 -26.77
N HIS A 102 -10.60 -2.49 -26.17
CA HIS A 102 -9.17 -2.70 -25.84
C HIS A 102 -8.97 -2.84 -24.33
N ALA A 103 -7.92 -3.52 -23.94
CA ALA A 103 -7.48 -3.58 -22.56
C ALA A 103 -6.87 -2.24 -22.13
N ASN A 104 -6.75 -2.02 -20.81
CA ASN A 104 -5.87 -0.98 -20.29
C ASN A 104 -4.44 -1.23 -20.76
N THR A 105 -3.64 -0.17 -20.82
CA THR A 105 -2.20 -0.27 -21.03
C THR A 105 -1.45 0.15 -19.78
N LEU A 106 -0.20 -0.30 -19.66
CA LEU A 106 0.67 0.08 -18.54
C LEU A 106 1.82 0.94 -19.01
N GLY A 107 2.26 1.84 -18.15
CA GLY A 107 3.36 2.74 -18.47
C GLY A 107 3.92 3.45 -17.24
N VAL A 108 4.67 4.51 -17.49
CA VAL A 108 5.26 5.36 -16.47
C VAL A 108 5.04 6.84 -16.79
N LEU A 109 4.82 7.63 -15.74
CA LEU A 109 4.87 9.08 -15.76
C LEU A 109 6.24 9.53 -15.26
N SER A 110 6.97 10.30 -16.04
CA SER A 110 8.21 10.95 -15.62
C SER A 110 7.87 12.17 -14.73
N LEU A 111 8.43 12.20 -13.53
CA LEU A 111 8.24 13.33 -12.59
C LEU A 111 9.11 14.54 -12.93
N SER A 112 10.07 14.40 -13.85
CA SER A 112 10.94 15.49 -14.28
C SER A 112 10.29 16.40 -15.33
N ASP A 113 9.48 15.83 -16.23
CA ASP A 113 8.89 16.56 -17.38
C ASP A 113 7.41 16.27 -17.63
N GLY A 114 6.80 15.33 -16.90
CA GLY A 114 5.41 14.93 -17.05
C GLY A 114 5.11 14.08 -18.27
N SER A 115 6.13 13.54 -18.93
CA SER A 115 5.92 12.64 -20.08
C SER A 115 5.33 11.31 -19.61
N LEU A 116 4.22 10.90 -20.26
CA LEU A 116 3.57 9.61 -20.02
C LEU A 116 3.93 8.64 -21.14
N THR A 117 4.67 7.59 -20.79
CA THR A 117 5.16 6.60 -21.75
C THR A 117 4.48 5.26 -21.54
N THR A 118 3.87 4.69 -22.58
CA THR A 118 3.34 3.32 -22.57
C THR A 118 4.49 2.33 -22.68
N LEU A 119 4.50 1.33 -21.80
CA LEU A 119 5.52 0.28 -21.72
C LEU A 119 4.99 -1.10 -22.08
N VAL A 120 3.76 -1.41 -21.68
CA VAL A 120 3.10 -2.71 -21.94
C VAL A 120 1.71 -2.42 -22.51
N GLU A 121 1.50 -2.80 -23.77
CA GLU A 121 0.23 -2.56 -24.47
C GLU A 121 -0.78 -3.66 -24.21
N ASP A 122 -0.33 -4.92 -24.21
CA ASP A 122 -1.17 -6.10 -24.04
C ASP A 122 -0.62 -7.02 -22.94
N PRO A 123 -1.50 -7.74 -22.21
CA PRO A 123 -1.07 -8.76 -21.27
C PRO A 123 -0.20 -9.85 -21.94
N VAL A 124 0.82 -10.32 -21.25
CA VAL A 124 1.69 -11.44 -21.67
C VAL A 124 0.87 -12.70 -21.93
N GLU A 125 -0.17 -12.91 -21.11
CA GLU A 125 -1.09 -14.06 -21.21
C GLU A 125 -2.16 -13.92 -22.30
N GLY A 126 -2.20 -12.78 -22.98
CA GLY A 126 -3.14 -12.51 -24.07
C GLY A 126 -4.53 -12.08 -23.61
N THR A 127 -5.50 -12.12 -24.51
CA THR A 127 -6.82 -11.47 -24.37
C THR A 127 -7.74 -11.99 -23.28
N GLY A 128 -7.41 -13.12 -22.64
CA GLY A 128 -8.15 -13.65 -21.48
C GLY A 128 -7.79 -12.98 -20.16
N TYR A 129 -6.70 -12.22 -20.15
CA TYR A 129 -6.18 -11.52 -18.98
C TYR A 129 -6.34 -10.01 -19.11
N ALA A 130 -6.44 -9.35 -17.97
CA ALA A 130 -6.44 -7.89 -17.87
C ALA A 130 -5.41 -7.44 -16.82
N PHE A 131 -4.86 -6.25 -16.98
CA PHE A 131 -3.98 -5.68 -15.98
C PHE A 131 -4.75 -5.36 -14.69
N TYR A 132 -4.18 -5.73 -13.55
CA TYR A 132 -4.82 -5.61 -12.25
C TYR A 132 -4.15 -4.56 -11.35
N ASP A 133 -2.81 -4.55 -11.31
CA ASP A 133 -2.03 -3.63 -10.48
C ASP A 133 -0.62 -3.48 -11.07
N VAL A 134 0.07 -2.36 -10.76
CA VAL A 134 1.39 -2.04 -11.32
C VAL A 134 2.23 -1.24 -10.34
N ARG A 135 3.55 -1.48 -10.34
CA ARG A 135 4.55 -0.70 -9.59
C ARG A 135 5.77 -0.47 -10.44
N ALA A 136 6.48 0.63 -10.16
CA ALA A 136 7.76 0.93 -10.79
C ALA A 136 8.73 1.51 -9.76
N THR A 137 10.00 1.25 -10.00
CA THR A 137 11.14 2.03 -9.54
C THR A 137 11.90 2.52 -10.78
N ASP A 138 13.03 3.18 -10.61
CA ASP A 138 13.89 3.55 -11.76
C ASP A 138 14.57 2.34 -12.42
N SER A 139 14.47 1.14 -11.81
CA SER A 139 15.19 -0.07 -12.26
C SER A 139 14.31 -1.27 -12.56
N VAL A 140 13.07 -1.29 -12.08
CA VAL A 140 12.13 -2.40 -12.29
C VAL A 140 10.71 -1.92 -12.53
N PHE A 141 10.03 -2.58 -13.46
CA PHE A 141 8.61 -2.44 -13.74
C PHE A 141 7.92 -3.76 -13.47
N ALA A 142 6.92 -3.77 -12.57
CA ALA A 142 6.23 -4.98 -12.15
C ALA A 142 4.71 -4.81 -12.20
N TRP A 143 4.01 -5.87 -12.64
CA TRP A 143 2.56 -5.82 -12.81
C TRP A 143 1.89 -7.16 -12.56
N ILE A 144 0.59 -7.11 -12.28
CA ILE A 144 -0.26 -8.30 -12.16
C ILE A 144 -1.22 -8.36 -13.34
N GLU A 145 -1.31 -9.54 -13.94
CA GLU A 145 -2.33 -9.92 -14.89
C GLU A 145 -3.36 -10.84 -14.23
N MET A 146 -4.64 -10.62 -14.50
CA MET A 146 -5.76 -11.33 -13.88
C MET A 146 -6.73 -11.88 -14.93
N ASP A 147 -7.00 -13.18 -14.87
CA ASP A 147 -8.14 -13.82 -15.49
C ASP A 147 -9.30 -13.86 -14.50
N TYR A 148 -10.22 -12.93 -14.64
CA TYR A 148 -11.38 -12.81 -13.75
C TYR A 148 -12.36 -13.98 -13.89
N ALA A 149 -12.41 -14.66 -15.04
CA ALA A 149 -13.31 -15.77 -15.27
C ALA A 149 -12.90 -17.03 -14.50
N ASN A 150 -11.59 -17.25 -14.39
CA ASN A 150 -11.01 -18.41 -13.71
C ASN A 150 -10.41 -18.08 -12.35
N SER A 151 -10.47 -16.81 -11.91
CA SER A 151 -9.81 -16.31 -10.70
C SER A 151 -8.31 -16.64 -10.67
N ALA A 152 -7.67 -16.62 -11.83
CA ALA A 152 -6.24 -16.88 -11.98
C ALA A 152 -5.48 -15.55 -12.13
N TRP A 153 -4.27 -15.50 -11.57
CA TRP A 153 -3.43 -14.32 -11.66
C TRP A 153 -1.95 -14.70 -11.83
N LYS A 154 -1.20 -13.77 -12.41
CA LYS A 154 0.25 -13.87 -12.54
C LYS A 154 0.89 -12.53 -12.21
N LEU A 155 2.01 -12.58 -11.50
CA LEU A 155 2.88 -11.43 -11.20
C LEU A 155 4.09 -11.48 -12.12
N TYR A 156 4.29 -10.42 -12.88
CA TYR A 156 5.41 -10.22 -13.78
C TYR A 156 6.31 -9.09 -13.32
N ALA A 157 7.59 -9.16 -13.69
CA ALA A 157 8.52 -8.06 -13.59
C ALA A 157 9.44 -8.02 -14.82
N GLN A 158 9.91 -6.82 -15.15
CA GLN A 158 10.89 -6.58 -16.20
C GLN A 158 11.82 -5.44 -15.80
N GLY A 159 13.06 -5.49 -16.23
CA GLY A 159 14.00 -4.39 -15.98
C GLY A 159 13.52 -3.09 -16.61
N LEU A 160 13.80 -1.97 -15.96
CA LEU A 160 13.50 -0.62 -16.44
C LEU A 160 14.77 0.22 -16.45
N SER A 161 14.93 1.04 -17.48
CA SER A 161 16.02 2.02 -17.57
C SER A 161 15.48 3.28 -18.23
N GLY A 162 15.38 4.37 -17.49
CA GLY A 162 14.55 5.49 -17.89
C GLY A 162 13.12 5.03 -18.17
N ALA A 163 12.47 5.57 -19.19
CA ALA A 163 11.13 5.15 -19.59
C ALA A 163 11.17 4.02 -20.64
N SER A 164 12.04 3.01 -20.50
CA SER A 164 12.18 1.90 -21.46
C SER A 164 12.41 0.57 -20.74
N LEU A 165 11.66 -0.46 -21.15
CA LEU A 165 11.85 -1.82 -20.63
C LEU A 165 13.14 -2.44 -21.16
N THR A 166 13.83 -3.22 -20.32
CA THR A 166 15.07 -3.94 -20.64
C THR A 166 14.93 -5.42 -20.37
N GLY A 167 15.55 -6.27 -21.19
CA GLY A 167 15.42 -7.71 -21.07
C GLY A 167 14.02 -8.21 -21.43
N ASN A 168 13.63 -9.36 -20.88
CA ASN A 168 12.30 -9.97 -21.07
C ASN A 168 11.50 -9.91 -19.78
N ALA A 169 10.18 -9.95 -19.90
CA ALA A 169 9.30 -10.12 -18.75
C ALA A 169 9.55 -11.48 -18.07
N VAL A 170 9.68 -11.48 -16.75
CA VAL A 170 9.88 -12.65 -15.91
C VAL A 170 8.64 -12.87 -15.07
N GLU A 171 8.06 -14.07 -15.12
CA GLU A 171 6.99 -14.45 -14.21
C GLU A 171 7.60 -14.74 -12.82
N LEU A 172 7.20 -13.96 -11.81
CA LEU A 172 7.68 -14.10 -10.44
C LEU A 172 6.80 -15.04 -9.61
N ASP A 173 5.48 -14.98 -9.83
CA ASP A 173 4.52 -15.81 -9.10
C ASP A 173 3.20 -15.92 -9.86
N ARG A 174 2.43 -16.95 -9.49
CA ARG A 174 1.09 -17.20 -10.00
C ARG A 174 0.16 -17.78 -8.95
N GLY A 175 -1.13 -17.61 -9.14
CA GLY A 175 -2.15 -18.24 -8.30
C GLY A 175 -3.49 -18.37 -8.99
N GLY A 176 -4.40 -18.94 -8.26
CA GLY A 176 -5.79 -19.14 -8.66
C GLY A 176 -6.70 -18.94 -7.46
N LYS A 177 -7.91 -19.50 -7.48
CA LYS A 177 -8.95 -19.33 -6.46
C LYS A 177 -8.54 -19.58 -5.01
N ASP A 178 -7.44 -20.29 -4.76
CA ASP A 178 -6.94 -20.58 -3.41
C ASP A 178 -6.01 -19.49 -2.86
N TYR A 179 -5.54 -18.58 -3.70
CA TYR A 179 -4.63 -17.49 -3.34
C TYR A 179 -5.11 -16.18 -3.93
N ASP A 180 -5.21 -15.14 -3.11
CA ASP A 180 -5.54 -13.80 -3.59
C ASP A 180 -4.42 -13.24 -4.49
N PRO A 181 -4.75 -12.35 -5.45
CA PRO A 181 -3.73 -11.57 -6.16
C PRO A 181 -2.82 -10.88 -5.13
N PRO A 182 -1.49 -10.92 -5.34
CA PRO A 182 -0.56 -10.43 -4.33
C PRO A 182 -0.68 -8.93 -4.10
N LEU A 183 -0.61 -8.52 -2.84
CA LEU A 183 -0.22 -7.16 -2.50
C LEU A 183 1.30 -7.09 -2.68
N PHE A 184 1.79 -6.08 -3.40
CA PHE A 184 3.20 -5.99 -3.73
C PHE A 184 3.71 -4.56 -3.78
N THR A 185 5.02 -4.42 -3.70
CA THR A 185 5.78 -3.18 -3.90
C THR A 185 7.06 -3.48 -4.67
N ALA A 186 7.78 -2.45 -5.07
CA ALA A 186 9.08 -2.57 -5.72
C ALA A 186 10.11 -1.73 -4.95
N TYR A 187 11.36 -2.17 -4.95
CA TYR A 187 12.49 -1.47 -4.35
C TYR A 187 13.80 -1.79 -5.09
N GLY A 188 14.49 -0.77 -5.57
CA GLY A 188 15.66 -0.94 -6.44
C GLY A 188 15.30 -1.78 -7.67
N SER A 189 16.00 -2.89 -7.91
CA SER A 189 15.72 -3.86 -8.98
C SER A 189 14.83 -5.02 -8.56
N SER A 190 14.30 -5.01 -7.33
CA SER A 190 13.55 -6.14 -6.76
C SER A 190 12.06 -5.83 -6.62
N VAL A 191 11.26 -6.88 -6.71
CA VAL A 191 9.83 -6.88 -6.36
C VAL A 191 9.65 -7.62 -5.03
N ILE A 192 8.78 -7.10 -4.17
CA ILE A 192 8.46 -7.67 -2.86
C ILE A 192 6.95 -7.90 -2.83
N TRP A 193 6.51 -9.14 -2.56
CA TRP A 193 5.09 -9.48 -2.61
C TRP A 193 4.67 -10.50 -1.55
N TYR A 194 3.38 -10.54 -1.30
CA TYR A 194 2.78 -11.53 -0.43
C TYR A 194 2.14 -12.67 -1.21
N LYS A 195 2.43 -13.90 -0.81
CA LYS A 195 1.63 -15.07 -1.18
C LYS A 195 0.67 -15.37 -0.04
N MET A 196 -0.60 -15.00 -0.19
CA MET A 196 -1.63 -15.15 0.85
C MET A 196 -2.75 -16.09 0.40
N PRO A 197 -3.20 -17.03 1.25
CA PRO A 197 -4.41 -17.79 0.99
C PRO A 197 -5.60 -16.87 0.79
N ALA A 198 -6.49 -17.20 -0.13
CA ALA A 198 -7.74 -16.47 -0.33
C ALA A 198 -8.63 -16.54 0.92
N SER A 199 -9.26 -15.43 1.30
CA SER A 199 -10.06 -15.31 2.53
C SER A 199 -11.27 -16.26 2.56
N GLY A 200 -11.81 -16.63 1.40
CA GLY A 200 -12.92 -17.59 1.25
C GLY A 200 -12.51 -18.95 0.67
N GLY A 201 -11.20 -19.20 0.49
CA GLY A 201 -10.68 -20.40 -0.14
C GLY A 201 -10.54 -21.61 0.80
N SER A 202 -10.16 -22.75 0.22
CA SER A 202 -9.93 -24.00 0.99
C SER A 202 -8.65 -23.95 1.85
N LYS A 203 -7.77 -22.97 1.62
CA LYS A 203 -6.46 -22.80 2.28
C LYS A 203 -6.41 -21.65 3.29
N THR A 204 -7.54 -21.15 3.76
CA THR A 204 -7.63 -20.00 4.67
C THR A 204 -6.77 -20.10 5.93
N SER A 205 -6.48 -21.32 6.40
CA SER A 205 -5.63 -21.59 7.57
C SER A 205 -4.15 -21.80 7.24
N SER A 206 -3.78 -21.73 5.95
CA SER A 206 -2.38 -21.89 5.55
C SER A 206 -1.56 -20.65 5.89
N ASP A 207 -0.26 -20.85 6.04
CA ASP A 207 0.70 -19.74 6.22
C ASP A 207 0.72 -18.80 5.01
N SER A 208 1.06 -17.56 5.27
CA SER A 208 1.34 -16.55 4.24
C SER A 208 2.84 -16.24 4.23
N PHE A 209 3.33 -15.82 3.08
CA PHE A 209 4.75 -15.55 2.88
C PHE A 209 4.95 -14.15 2.28
N CYS A 210 6.02 -13.48 2.70
CA CYS A 210 6.58 -12.31 2.04
C CYS A 210 7.83 -12.74 1.28
N TYR A 211 7.83 -12.54 -0.03
CA TYR A 211 8.92 -12.87 -0.92
C TYR A 211 9.57 -11.62 -1.49
N ARG A 212 10.85 -11.73 -1.86
CA ARG A 212 11.61 -10.75 -2.63
C ARG A 212 12.31 -11.46 -3.78
N GLN A 213 12.35 -10.85 -4.97
CA GLN A 213 13.13 -11.33 -6.10
C GLN A 213 13.50 -10.18 -7.02
N SER A 214 14.76 -10.16 -7.48
CA SER A 214 15.19 -9.33 -8.60
C SER A 214 14.89 -10.03 -9.92
N VAL A 215 14.76 -9.25 -11.00
CA VAL A 215 14.54 -9.79 -12.36
C VAL A 215 15.68 -10.68 -12.86
N ASP A 216 16.89 -10.52 -12.31
CA ASP A 216 18.07 -11.32 -12.64
C ASP A 216 18.20 -12.60 -11.81
N GLU A 217 17.32 -12.80 -10.82
CA GLU A 217 17.34 -13.97 -9.96
C GLU A 217 16.37 -15.05 -10.46
N SER A 218 16.75 -16.31 -10.28
CA SER A 218 15.93 -17.44 -10.72
C SER A 218 14.91 -17.94 -9.68
N LYS A 219 15.01 -17.47 -8.43
CA LYS A 219 14.16 -17.89 -7.32
C LYS A 219 13.93 -16.76 -6.33
N PRO A 220 12.73 -16.70 -5.72
CA PRO A 220 12.47 -15.74 -4.66
C PRO A 220 13.18 -16.11 -3.36
N GLU A 221 13.61 -15.08 -2.66
CA GLU A 221 13.99 -15.13 -1.25
C GLU A 221 12.72 -15.03 -0.38
N THR A 222 12.63 -15.81 0.70
CA THR A 222 11.58 -15.65 1.70
C THR A 222 12.06 -14.67 2.77
N ILE A 223 11.49 -13.47 2.81
CA ILE A 223 11.80 -12.46 3.83
C ILE A 223 11.05 -12.77 5.13
N TRP A 224 9.78 -13.19 5.03
CA TRP A 224 8.94 -13.42 6.21
C TRP A 224 7.91 -14.52 5.99
N LYS A 225 7.68 -15.29 7.06
CA LYS A 225 6.57 -16.25 7.14
C LYS A 225 5.59 -15.80 8.23
N SER A 226 4.31 -15.65 7.88
CA SER A 226 3.22 -15.32 8.80
C SER A 226 2.30 -16.52 8.99
N THR A 227 1.88 -16.79 10.23
CA THR A 227 0.91 -17.86 10.56
C THR A 227 -0.53 -17.56 10.11
N GLY A 228 -0.73 -16.52 9.32
CA GLY A 228 -2.00 -16.07 8.76
C GLY A 228 -1.75 -14.95 7.78
N ARG A 229 -2.83 -14.32 7.33
CA ARG A 229 -2.76 -13.23 6.35
C ARG A 229 -2.04 -12.00 6.92
N PHE A 230 -1.35 -11.27 6.06
CA PHE A 230 -0.87 -9.93 6.37
C PHE A 230 -2.05 -8.95 6.37
N ALA A 231 -2.00 -7.95 7.26
CA ALA A 231 -3.09 -6.98 7.41
C ALA A 231 -3.04 -5.86 6.36
N SER A 232 -1.86 -5.31 6.08
CA SER A 232 -1.65 -4.20 5.14
C SER A 232 -0.72 -4.60 4.00
N ALA A 233 -0.69 -3.80 2.93
CA ALA A 233 0.27 -4.00 1.83
C ALA A 233 1.72 -3.79 2.30
N PRO A 234 2.72 -4.44 1.68
CA PRO A 234 4.12 -4.16 1.96
C PRO A 234 4.45 -2.74 1.50
N ARG A 235 5.21 -2.01 2.31
CA ARG A 235 5.68 -0.66 1.99
C ARG A 235 7.18 -0.58 2.20
N VAL A 236 7.89 0.05 1.28
CA VAL A 236 9.31 0.34 1.46
C VAL A 236 9.51 1.85 1.56
N SER A 237 10.34 2.27 2.50
CA SER A 237 10.69 3.66 2.74
C SER A 237 12.17 3.72 3.16
N ASP A 238 13.01 4.38 2.37
CA ASP A 238 14.47 4.46 2.59
C ASP A 238 15.14 3.10 2.88
N GLY A 239 14.79 2.07 2.11
CA GLY A 239 15.33 0.71 2.28
C GLY A 239 14.74 -0.10 3.43
N ILE A 240 13.80 0.47 4.20
CA ILE A 240 13.09 -0.24 5.27
C ILE A 240 11.75 -0.76 4.75
N LEU A 241 11.60 -2.07 4.73
CA LEU A 241 10.35 -2.75 4.42
C LEU A 241 9.46 -2.80 5.67
N THR A 242 8.24 -2.32 5.54
CA THR A 242 7.20 -2.47 6.57
C THR A 242 6.19 -3.52 6.13
N ILE A 243 5.98 -4.52 6.98
CA ILE A 243 4.99 -5.57 6.82
C ILE A 243 4.11 -5.65 8.07
N SER A 244 2.91 -6.21 7.95
CA SER A 244 1.97 -6.37 9.08
C SER A 244 1.54 -7.83 9.21
N PRO A 245 2.46 -8.76 9.60
CA PRO A 245 2.17 -10.16 9.77
C PRO A 245 1.30 -10.42 11.01
N ARG A 246 0.67 -11.57 11.03
CA ARG A 246 0.08 -12.13 12.23
C ARG A 246 1.18 -12.70 13.13
N VAL A 247 1.30 -12.20 14.36
CA VAL A 247 2.44 -12.48 15.24
C VAL A 247 2.11 -13.35 16.46
N ARG A 248 0.83 -13.45 16.84
CA ARG A 248 0.34 -14.29 17.95
C ARG A 248 -0.98 -14.97 17.59
N ASN A 249 -1.23 -16.16 18.17
CA ASN A 249 -2.41 -16.97 17.92
C ASN A 249 -3.10 -17.49 19.20
N ASP A 250 -2.50 -17.26 20.37
CA ASP A 250 -2.86 -17.92 21.63
C ASP A 250 -4.14 -17.37 22.29
N GLU A 251 -4.42 -16.06 22.16
CA GLU A 251 -5.57 -15.38 22.79
C GLU A 251 -6.30 -14.45 21.83
N GLY A 252 -6.22 -14.67 20.53
CA GLY A 252 -6.81 -13.83 19.51
C GLY A 252 -5.89 -13.61 18.32
N VAL A 253 -6.30 -12.70 17.44
CA VAL A 253 -5.49 -12.30 16.28
C VAL A 253 -4.74 -11.03 16.62
N TYR A 254 -3.42 -11.09 16.60
CA TYR A 254 -2.54 -9.95 16.82
C TYR A 254 -1.73 -9.68 15.56
N TYR A 255 -1.73 -8.44 15.11
CA TYR A 255 -0.90 -7.97 14.01
C TYR A 255 0.27 -7.17 14.56
N GLY A 256 1.48 -7.50 14.10
CA GLY A 256 2.70 -6.78 14.46
C GLY A 256 3.25 -6.06 13.24
N MET A 257 3.14 -4.75 13.19
CA MET A 257 3.84 -3.97 12.18
C MET A 257 5.33 -4.13 12.42
N THR A 258 6.02 -4.67 11.42
CA THR A 258 7.43 -5.05 11.52
C THR A 258 8.22 -4.29 10.45
N ALA A 259 9.24 -3.55 10.88
CA ALA A 259 10.20 -2.85 10.04
C ALA A 259 11.44 -3.71 9.83
N ILE A 260 11.79 -3.97 8.58
CA ILE A 260 12.89 -4.85 8.17
C ILE A 260 13.84 -4.04 7.27
N ASP A 261 15.11 -4.04 7.60
CA ASP A 261 16.14 -3.37 6.82
C ASP A 261 16.58 -4.25 5.65
N LEU A 262 16.21 -3.85 4.44
CA LEU A 262 16.56 -4.56 3.20
C LEU A 262 18.02 -4.36 2.79
N THR A 263 18.72 -3.42 3.41
CA THR A 263 20.14 -3.11 3.14
C THR A 263 21.09 -3.78 4.14
N ASP A 264 20.55 -4.37 5.21
CA ASP A 264 21.29 -5.01 6.29
C ASP A 264 20.73 -6.43 6.56
N ASP A 265 20.92 -7.33 5.59
CA ASP A 265 20.59 -8.76 5.66
C ASP A 265 19.15 -9.07 6.17
N ASN A 266 18.20 -8.23 5.79
CA ASN A 266 16.79 -8.30 6.23
C ASN A 266 16.63 -8.27 7.77
N ASN A 267 17.51 -7.58 8.49
CA ASN A 267 17.45 -7.45 9.93
C ASN A 267 16.19 -6.69 10.39
N LYS A 268 15.54 -7.21 11.41
CA LYS A 268 14.40 -6.54 12.05
C LYS A 268 14.87 -5.29 12.81
N ARG A 269 14.40 -4.10 12.41
CA ARG A 269 14.70 -2.81 13.03
C ARG A 269 13.77 -2.49 14.19
N ALA A 270 12.47 -2.70 13.99
CA ALA A 270 11.44 -2.37 14.96
C ALA A 270 10.21 -3.25 14.77
N GLN A 271 9.40 -3.36 15.82
CA GLN A 271 8.11 -4.03 15.75
C GLN A 271 7.13 -3.32 16.69
N LEU A 272 5.88 -3.17 16.25
CA LEU A 272 4.79 -2.61 17.04
C LEU A 272 3.58 -3.54 16.95
N VAL A 273 3.26 -4.22 18.05
CA VAL A 273 2.13 -5.16 18.10
C VAL A 273 0.88 -4.45 18.59
N LEU A 274 -0.14 -4.44 17.74
CA LEU A 274 -1.43 -3.82 18.06
C LEU A 274 -2.25 -4.70 19.03
N PRO A 275 -3.22 -4.12 19.76
CA PRO A 275 -4.16 -4.88 20.58
C PRO A 275 -4.88 -5.97 19.79
N ALA A 276 -5.37 -6.99 20.49
CA ALA A 276 -6.08 -8.11 19.87
C ALA A 276 -7.20 -7.63 18.92
N SER A 277 -7.26 -8.24 17.76
CA SER A 277 -8.23 -7.97 16.69
C SER A 277 -8.08 -6.62 15.97
N VAL A 278 -7.22 -5.71 16.42
CA VAL A 278 -6.95 -4.46 15.71
C VAL A 278 -6.09 -4.77 14.49
N SER A 279 -6.57 -4.37 13.31
CA SER A 279 -5.89 -4.58 12.04
C SER A 279 -5.47 -3.24 11.44
N PRO A 280 -4.19 -3.02 11.14
CA PRO A 280 -3.77 -1.82 10.42
C PRO A 280 -4.28 -1.88 8.97
N PHE A 281 -4.86 -0.78 8.51
CA PHE A 281 -5.27 -0.60 7.11
C PHE A 281 -4.05 -0.33 6.22
N GLU A 282 -3.20 0.59 6.65
CA GLU A 282 -1.90 0.90 6.04
C GLU A 282 -0.86 1.08 7.14
N ALA A 283 0.39 0.75 6.84
CA ALA A 283 1.51 0.95 7.74
C ALA A 283 2.79 1.21 6.96
N VAL A 284 3.60 2.14 7.44
CA VAL A 284 4.95 2.42 6.93
C VAL A 284 5.86 2.88 8.06
N TYR A 285 7.10 2.44 8.06
CA TYR A 285 8.14 2.92 8.96
C TYR A 285 8.91 4.04 8.27
N MET A 286 8.82 5.26 8.81
CA MET A 286 9.39 6.46 8.24
C MET A 286 10.39 7.08 9.22
N GLY A 287 11.65 7.18 8.81
CA GLY A 287 12.73 7.55 9.73
C GLY A 287 12.84 6.49 10.83
N ASP A 288 12.51 6.85 12.05
CA ASP A 288 12.53 5.92 13.20
C ASP A 288 11.14 5.74 13.82
N THR A 289 10.06 5.90 13.03
CA THR A 289 8.69 5.93 13.57
C THR A 289 7.71 5.18 12.66
N PHE A 290 6.82 4.40 13.25
CA PHE A 290 5.68 3.83 12.53
C PHE A 290 4.62 4.92 12.29
N VAL A 291 4.15 5.00 11.04
CA VAL A 291 2.93 5.70 10.66
C VAL A 291 1.95 4.66 10.19
N PHE A 292 0.84 4.52 10.88
CA PHE A 292 -0.15 3.52 10.54
C PHE A 292 -1.56 4.05 10.67
N SER A 293 -2.50 3.43 9.99
CA SER A 293 -3.88 3.83 10.02
C SER A 293 -4.81 2.65 10.29
N ILE A 294 -5.95 2.98 10.89
CA ILE A 294 -7.04 2.04 11.22
C ILE A 294 -8.32 2.59 10.58
N GLU A 295 -8.96 1.79 9.72
CA GLU A 295 -10.13 2.21 8.95
C GLU A 295 -11.47 1.99 9.65
N ALA A 296 -11.49 1.27 10.78
CA ALA A 296 -12.68 0.99 11.55
C ALA A 296 -12.42 1.15 13.05
N THR A 297 -13.45 1.47 13.81
CA THR A 297 -13.34 1.52 15.27
C THR A 297 -13.58 0.13 15.88
N TYR A 298 -12.63 -0.34 16.67
CA TYR A 298 -12.68 -1.60 17.40
C TYR A 298 -13.09 -1.34 18.85
N ASN A 299 -14.27 -1.80 19.24
CA ASN A 299 -14.80 -1.59 20.59
C ASN A 299 -14.03 -2.43 21.63
N GLY A 300 -13.76 -1.84 22.78
CA GLY A 300 -13.17 -2.56 23.92
C GLY A 300 -11.66 -2.69 23.92
N VAL A 301 -10.97 -2.09 22.96
CA VAL A 301 -9.50 -2.14 22.84
C VAL A 301 -8.82 -0.79 23.10
N GLY A 302 -9.57 0.19 23.63
CA GLY A 302 -9.06 1.52 23.96
C GLY A 302 -8.85 2.42 22.74
N SER A 303 -8.12 3.50 22.94
CA SER A 303 -7.94 4.55 21.92
C SER A 303 -7.16 4.10 20.70
N LEU A 304 -6.26 3.11 20.81
CA LEU A 304 -5.56 2.50 19.68
C LEU A 304 -6.46 1.66 18.75
N GLY A 305 -7.70 1.43 19.14
CA GLY A 305 -8.72 0.83 18.28
C GLY A 305 -9.60 1.84 17.56
N ASN A 306 -9.38 3.14 17.70
CA ASN A 306 -10.17 4.16 17.04
C ASN A 306 -9.75 4.34 15.58
N MET A 307 -10.72 4.64 14.72
CA MET A 307 -10.48 4.96 13.32
C MET A 307 -9.65 6.24 13.20
N GLY A 308 -8.55 6.17 12.46
CA GLY A 308 -7.67 7.31 12.21
C GLY A 308 -6.26 6.91 11.84
N THR A 309 -5.36 7.90 11.82
CA THR A 309 -3.93 7.69 11.55
C THR A 309 -3.13 8.00 12.81
N TYR A 310 -2.18 7.12 13.10
CA TYR A 310 -1.30 7.17 14.25
C TYR A 310 0.16 7.32 13.81
N ILE A 311 0.92 8.10 14.58
CA ILE A 311 2.37 8.28 14.41
C ILE A 311 3.01 7.98 15.76
N GLY A 312 3.84 6.95 15.85
CA GLY A 312 4.50 6.58 17.11
C GLY A 312 5.11 5.18 17.10
N ASN A 313 5.86 4.89 18.15
CA ASN A 313 6.53 3.63 18.39
C ASN A 313 6.02 2.95 19.66
N GLU A 314 6.54 1.76 19.94
CA GLU A 314 6.33 1.09 21.22
C GLU A 314 6.61 2.04 22.39
N GLY A 315 5.71 2.06 23.36
CA GLY A 315 5.79 2.96 24.51
C GLY A 315 5.19 4.35 24.30
N GLY A 316 4.82 4.74 23.09
CA GLY A 316 4.22 6.05 22.79
C GLY A 316 5.13 7.26 23.11
N PRO A 317 4.64 8.49 23.11
CA PRO A 317 3.26 8.83 22.80
C PRO A 317 2.91 8.61 21.32
N TYR A 318 1.63 8.32 21.07
CA TYR A 318 1.09 8.22 19.71
C TYR A 318 0.39 9.51 19.35
N LEU A 319 0.84 10.19 18.31
CA LEU A 319 0.08 11.28 17.71
C LEU A 319 -1.07 10.67 16.92
N PHE A 320 -2.24 11.24 17.03
CA PHE A 320 -3.46 10.69 16.46
C PHE A 320 -4.25 11.74 15.69
N LEU A 321 -4.49 11.46 14.41
CA LEU A 321 -5.41 12.22 13.57
C LEU A 321 -6.71 11.42 13.40
N SER A 322 -7.78 11.87 14.08
CA SER A 322 -9.12 11.25 14.05
C SER A 322 -9.86 11.60 12.75
N ARG A 323 -9.45 10.99 11.64
CA ARG A 323 -10.08 11.11 10.32
C ARG A 323 -10.04 9.78 9.60
N GLU A 324 -11.05 9.48 8.79
CA GLU A 324 -11.08 8.26 7.98
C GLU A 324 -9.90 8.23 7.00
N PRO A 325 -8.94 7.28 7.16
CA PRO A 325 -7.78 7.20 6.30
C PRO A 325 -8.17 6.64 4.93
N LEU A 326 -7.45 7.05 3.88
CA LEU A 326 -7.69 6.57 2.52
C LEU A 326 -6.48 5.90 1.89
N ALA A 327 -5.26 6.24 2.31
CA ALA A 327 -4.03 5.73 1.76
C ALA A 327 -2.90 5.72 2.79
N CYS A 328 -1.77 5.12 2.43
CA CYS A 328 -0.55 5.16 3.21
C CYS A 328 -0.04 6.61 3.32
N ALA A 329 0.51 6.95 4.47
CA ALA A 329 1.13 8.25 4.69
C ALA A 329 2.42 8.40 3.87
N ALA A 330 2.73 9.65 3.52
CA ALA A 330 4.02 10.07 2.98
C ALA A 330 4.59 11.19 3.86
N GLY A 331 5.86 11.54 3.68
CA GLY A 331 6.44 12.66 4.40
C GLY A 331 7.95 12.65 4.48
N ARG A 332 8.49 13.64 5.16
CA ARG A 332 9.94 13.73 5.41
C ARG A 332 10.22 14.37 6.76
N LYS A 333 11.13 13.76 7.52
CA LYS A 333 11.53 14.24 8.86
C LYS A 333 10.31 14.42 9.78
N ASN A 334 9.99 15.65 10.15
CA ASN A 334 8.89 16.00 11.06
C ASN A 334 7.58 16.37 10.34
N LYS A 335 7.53 16.24 9.03
CA LYS A 335 6.34 16.52 8.21
C LYS A 335 5.71 15.22 7.75
N TYR A 336 4.41 15.07 7.98
CA TYR A 336 3.63 13.91 7.60
C TYR A 336 2.43 14.33 6.77
N LEU A 337 2.30 13.76 5.58
CA LEU A 337 1.15 13.91 4.72
C LEU A 337 0.23 12.71 4.91
N VAL A 338 -0.99 12.96 5.35
CA VAL A 338 -2.00 11.94 5.60
C VAL A 338 -3.19 12.17 4.67
N LYS A 339 -3.46 11.23 3.77
CA LYS A 339 -4.64 11.27 2.90
C LYS A 339 -5.86 10.75 3.65
N VAL A 340 -6.86 11.59 3.75
CA VAL A 340 -8.20 11.27 4.22
C VAL A 340 -9.21 11.41 3.06
N GLN A 341 -10.46 11.03 3.27
CA GLN A 341 -11.46 10.97 2.21
C GLN A 341 -11.56 12.25 1.34
N ALA A 342 -11.60 13.43 1.97
CA ALA A 342 -11.86 14.69 1.27
C ALA A 342 -10.61 15.57 1.04
N SER A 343 -9.50 15.29 1.71
CA SER A 343 -8.32 16.17 1.68
C SER A 343 -7.04 15.42 2.07
N HIS A 344 -5.91 16.12 1.93
CA HIS A 344 -4.64 15.72 2.54
C HIS A 344 -4.40 16.58 3.76
N PHE A 345 -4.03 15.99 4.88
CA PHE A 345 -3.54 16.72 6.04
C PHE A 345 -2.01 16.73 6.04
N LEU A 346 -1.45 17.93 6.15
CA LEU A 346 -0.03 18.11 6.41
C LEU A 346 0.15 18.39 7.91
N ILE A 347 0.92 17.54 8.58
CA ILE A 347 1.20 17.60 10.01
C ILE A 347 2.68 17.91 10.18
N ASN A 348 3.03 18.94 10.94
CA ASN A 348 4.39 19.27 11.33
C ASN A 348 4.57 19.04 12.83
N THR A 349 5.23 17.93 13.18
CA THR A 349 5.38 17.52 14.58
C THR A 349 6.36 18.38 15.38
N SER A 350 7.33 19.02 14.73
CA SER A 350 8.27 19.92 15.43
C SER A 350 7.66 21.30 15.71
N ALA A 351 6.87 21.83 14.76
CA ALA A 351 6.15 23.08 14.95
C ALA A 351 4.84 22.91 15.72
N LYS A 352 4.38 21.68 15.89
CA LYS A 352 3.06 21.34 16.44
C LYS A 352 1.92 22.04 15.70
N THR A 353 1.95 21.96 14.37
CA THR A 353 0.92 22.52 13.50
C THR A 353 0.33 21.47 12.60
N TYR A 354 -0.89 21.66 12.15
CA TYR A 354 -1.52 20.84 11.13
C TYR A 354 -2.46 21.68 10.27
N GLY A 355 -2.68 21.24 9.03
CA GLY A 355 -3.62 21.91 8.14
C GLY A 355 -4.07 20.99 7.01
N SER A 356 -5.10 21.41 6.30
CA SER A 356 -5.67 20.65 5.18
C SER A 356 -5.22 21.27 3.86
N LEU A 357 -4.56 20.44 3.05
CA LEU A 357 -4.26 20.75 1.65
C LEU A 357 -5.44 20.29 0.80
N LEU A 358 -6.19 21.22 0.25
CA LEU A 358 -7.32 20.93 -0.63
C LEU A 358 -6.86 20.89 -2.07
N SER A 359 -7.33 19.89 -2.82
CA SER A 359 -7.14 19.88 -4.27
C SER A 359 -7.95 21.02 -4.92
N PRO A 360 -7.32 21.93 -5.70
CA PRO A 360 -8.03 22.99 -6.36
C PRO A 360 -9.02 22.46 -7.43
N ASP A 361 -8.74 21.31 -8.01
CA ASP A 361 -9.56 20.67 -9.05
C ASP A 361 -10.39 19.52 -8.53
N ARG A 362 -10.93 19.64 -7.31
CA ARG A 362 -11.83 18.64 -6.71
C ARG A 362 -13.04 18.34 -7.60
N ALA A 363 -12.77 17.78 -8.75
CA ALA A 363 -13.82 17.35 -9.65
C ALA A 363 -14.48 16.04 -9.20
N LEU A 364 -13.82 15.31 -8.30
CA LEU A 364 -14.32 14.09 -7.67
C LEU A 364 -14.74 14.36 -6.23
N GLU A 365 -15.73 13.61 -5.75
CA GLU A 365 -16.18 13.64 -4.35
C GLU A 365 -15.05 13.36 -3.35
N TYR A 366 -14.04 12.61 -3.76
CA TYR A 366 -12.95 12.14 -2.90
C TYR A 366 -11.64 12.94 -3.04
N GLY A 367 -11.61 13.97 -3.92
CA GLY A 367 -10.41 14.77 -4.16
C GLY A 367 -9.30 13.99 -4.87
N ASP A 368 -8.06 14.44 -4.70
CA ASP A 368 -6.87 13.83 -5.28
C ASP A 368 -6.51 12.51 -4.60
N TYR A 369 -5.89 11.61 -5.37
CA TYR A 369 -5.30 10.38 -4.86
C TYR A 369 -3.79 10.50 -4.83
N PRO A 370 -3.11 9.99 -3.76
CA PRO A 370 -1.66 10.00 -3.69
C PRO A 370 -1.07 8.85 -4.50
N ALA A 371 0.02 9.13 -5.19
CA ALA A 371 0.88 8.14 -5.82
C ALA A 371 2.27 8.09 -5.16
N THR A 372 2.37 8.51 -3.91
CA THR A 372 3.59 8.48 -3.09
C THR A 372 3.25 7.92 -1.71
N ALA A 373 4.13 7.11 -1.15
CA ALA A 373 4.02 6.57 0.20
C ALA A 373 5.41 6.51 0.84
N GLY A 374 5.47 6.64 2.17
CA GLY A 374 6.72 6.60 2.91
C GLY A 374 7.53 7.89 2.84
N GLN A 375 8.82 7.81 3.11
CA GLN A 375 9.73 8.96 3.11
C GLN A 375 9.95 9.49 1.70
N SER A 376 9.69 10.77 1.51
CA SER A 376 9.93 11.46 0.24
C SER A 376 10.02 12.96 0.48
N ASP A 377 10.87 13.66 -0.26
CA ASP A 377 10.93 15.13 -0.30
C ASP A 377 9.81 15.72 -1.17
N THR A 378 9.15 14.88 -1.95
CA THR A 378 8.05 15.25 -2.82
C THR A 378 6.87 14.30 -2.64
N PHE A 379 5.69 14.72 -3.03
CA PHE A 379 4.56 13.81 -3.19
C PHE A 379 3.78 14.13 -4.46
N LEU A 380 3.28 13.06 -5.07
CA LEU A 380 2.49 13.10 -6.29
C LEU A 380 1.03 12.85 -5.95
N THR A 381 0.16 13.73 -6.43
CA THR A 381 -1.29 13.52 -6.38
C THR A 381 -1.87 13.52 -7.77
N TYR A 382 -3.06 12.92 -7.94
CA TYR A 382 -3.81 13.00 -9.18
C TYR A 382 -5.31 13.01 -8.95
N ALA A 383 -6.04 13.72 -9.80
CA ALA A 383 -7.50 13.80 -9.76
C ALA A 383 -8.08 13.85 -11.17
N THR A 384 -9.27 13.28 -11.35
CA THR A 384 -10.06 13.44 -12.57
C THR A 384 -10.71 14.82 -12.59
N VAL A 385 -10.44 15.60 -13.63
CA VAL A 385 -11.03 16.91 -13.84
C VAL A 385 -12.27 16.78 -14.74
N ARG A 386 -13.32 17.51 -14.39
CA ARG A 386 -14.56 17.58 -15.14
C ARG A 386 -14.66 18.90 -15.89
N ASN A 387 -15.22 18.87 -17.08
CA ASN A 387 -15.52 20.09 -17.82
C ASN A 387 -16.70 20.88 -17.20
N SER A 388 -17.03 22.02 -17.78
CA SER A 388 -18.11 22.90 -17.31
C SER A 388 -19.51 22.25 -17.28
N GLN A 389 -19.68 21.11 -17.96
CA GLN A 389 -20.91 20.32 -17.98
C GLN A 389 -20.90 19.17 -16.94
N GLY A 390 -19.82 19.06 -16.13
CA GLY A 390 -19.64 18.01 -15.13
C GLY A 390 -19.21 16.65 -15.71
N VAL A 391 -18.83 16.60 -16.99
CA VAL A 391 -18.36 15.37 -17.64
C VAL A 391 -16.85 15.20 -17.39
N PRO A 392 -16.37 14.00 -16.94
CA PRO A 392 -14.94 13.73 -16.82
C PRO A 392 -14.21 13.93 -18.16
N GLU A 393 -13.10 14.65 -18.16
CA GLU A 393 -12.41 15.04 -19.39
C GLU A 393 -10.93 14.63 -19.39
N THR A 394 -10.23 14.92 -18.30
CA THR A 394 -8.79 14.66 -18.15
C THR A 394 -8.47 14.20 -16.72
N VAL A 395 -7.23 13.80 -16.53
CA VAL A 395 -6.63 13.63 -15.20
C VAL A 395 -5.56 14.70 -15.02
N THR A 396 -5.56 15.39 -13.90
CA THR A 396 -4.47 16.30 -13.53
C THR A 396 -3.60 15.64 -12.49
N ALA A 397 -2.31 15.50 -12.78
CA ALA A 397 -1.29 15.09 -11.83
C ALA A 397 -0.54 16.32 -11.30
N ARG A 398 -0.25 16.35 -9.98
CA ARG A 398 0.44 17.46 -9.31
C ARG A 398 1.58 16.94 -8.46
N LEU A 399 2.74 17.53 -8.63
CA LEU A 399 3.92 17.25 -7.82
C LEU A 399 4.11 18.40 -6.83
N PHE A 400 4.26 18.07 -5.54
CA PHE A 400 4.51 19.02 -4.46
C PHE A 400 5.86 18.72 -3.81
N SER A 401 6.52 19.75 -3.26
CA SER A 401 7.68 19.59 -2.37
C SER A 401 7.25 19.78 -0.91
N LEU A 402 7.77 18.91 -0.01
CA LEU A 402 7.48 18.93 1.44
C LEU A 402 8.44 19.81 2.23
#